data_be8f29195745f22b92c108dd209a946c
#
_entry.id   be8f29195745f22b92c108dd209a946c
#
_cell.length_a   1.000
_cell.length_b   1.000
_cell.length_c   1.000
_cell.angle_alpha   90.00
_cell.angle_beta   90.00
_cell.angle_gamma   90.00
#
_symmetry.space_group_name_H-M   'P 1'
#
loop_
_entity.id
_entity.type
_entity.pdbx_description
1 polymer ?
#
loop_
_entity_poly.entity_id
_entity_poly.type
_entity_poly.pdbx_seq_one_letter_code
_entity_poly.pdbx_strand_id
1 'polypeptide(L)'
;MRTTMVLDALEMARWSRGNLFPGLTCHSDAGSQFTSIRYGERLAEIGATPSIGSIGDSFDNALAETVNGYYKAELIYGPARTGPWKTVEDVELATLSWVHWHNTRRLHGFLNDVPPTEFEATFYATKRTDQPLVEIQ
;
A
#
# COMPACT_ATOMS: atom_id res chain seq x y z
N MET A 1 1.26 4.11 -18.11
CA MET A 1 1.10 4.76 -16.78
C MET A 1 1.93 6.05 -16.76
N ARG A 2 1.35 7.11 -16.28
CA ARG A 2 2.04 8.41 -16.23
C ARG A 2 2.74 8.60 -14.88
N THR A 3 3.86 9.31 -14.88
CA THR A 3 4.59 9.64 -13.65
C THR A 3 3.70 10.35 -12.63
N THR A 4 2.80 11.24 -13.09
CA THR A 4 1.86 11.93 -12.21
C THR A 4 0.94 10.98 -11.45
N MET A 5 0.51 9.90 -12.07
CA MET A 5 -0.34 8.90 -11.41
C MET A 5 0.42 8.21 -10.26
N VAL A 6 1.68 7.89 -10.47
CA VAL A 6 2.54 7.30 -9.43
C VAL A 6 2.75 8.29 -8.28
N LEU A 7 3.00 9.56 -8.61
CA LEU A 7 3.17 10.62 -7.61
C LEU A 7 1.90 10.84 -6.81
N ASP A 8 0.73 10.80 -7.45
CA ASP A 8 -0.55 10.95 -6.77
C ASP A 8 -0.78 9.81 -5.77
N ALA A 9 -0.46 8.58 -6.16
CA ALA A 9 -0.57 7.44 -5.26
C ALA A 9 0.36 7.60 -4.05
N LEU A 10 1.58 8.07 -4.27
CA LEU A 10 2.55 8.32 -3.21
C LEU A 10 2.05 9.40 -2.24
N GLU A 11 1.44 10.48 -2.77
CA GLU A 11 0.87 11.55 -1.94
C GLU A 11 -0.30 11.05 -1.10
N MET A 12 -1.15 10.19 -1.65
CA MET A 12 -2.25 9.58 -0.90
C MET A 12 -1.72 8.75 0.26
N ALA A 13 -0.67 7.96 0.03
CA ALA A 13 -0.03 7.18 1.07
C ALA A 13 0.56 8.08 2.16
N ARG A 14 1.22 9.18 1.76
CA ARG A 14 1.79 10.17 2.68
C ARG A 14 0.71 10.77 3.58
N TRP A 15 -0.42 11.15 3.01
CA TRP A 15 -1.54 11.69 3.78
C TRP A 15 -2.07 10.69 4.80
N SER A 16 -2.17 9.41 4.42
CA SER A 16 -2.68 8.37 5.31
C SER A 16 -1.74 8.09 6.48
N ARG A 17 -0.44 8.29 6.29
CA ARG A 17 0.58 7.90 7.27
C ARG A 17 1.18 9.07 8.03
N GLY A 18 0.70 10.28 7.80
CA GLY A 18 1.37 11.48 8.29
C GLY A 18 2.41 11.93 7.28
N ASN A 19 3.08 13.00 7.50
CA ASN A 19 3.81 13.70 6.45
C ASN A 19 5.09 13.06 5.94
N LEU A 20 5.73 12.18 6.71
CA LEU A 20 7.03 11.61 6.37
C LEU A 20 7.01 10.09 6.53
N PHE A 21 7.89 9.44 5.79
CA PHE A 21 8.08 7.99 5.87
C PHE A 21 9.51 7.63 6.25
N PRO A 22 10.02 8.02 7.41
CA PRO A 22 11.38 7.67 7.79
C PRO A 22 11.53 6.16 7.89
N GLY A 23 12.52 5.62 7.19
CA GLY A 23 12.78 4.19 7.18
C GLY A 23 11.89 3.38 6.24
N LEU A 24 10.96 4.00 5.52
CA LEU A 24 10.14 3.31 4.55
C LEU A 24 10.94 3.01 3.28
N THR A 25 10.80 1.80 2.76
CA THR A 25 11.33 1.42 1.46
C THR A 25 10.17 1.28 0.48
N CYS A 26 10.21 2.02 -0.63
CA CYS A 26 9.21 1.95 -1.68
C CYS A 26 9.69 1.00 -2.77
N HIS A 27 9.10 -0.18 -2.83
CA HIS A 27 9.41 -1.17 -3.85
C HIS A 27 8.65 -0.87 -5.13
N SER A 28 9.35 -0.96 -6.25
CA SER A 28 8.76 -0.80 -7.57
C SER A 28 9.49 -1.67 -8.58
N ASP A 29 8.85 -1.92 -9.72
CA ASP A 29 9.53 -2.59 -10.82
C ASP A 29 10.40 -1.58 -11.59
N ALA A 30 11.11 -2.05 -12.60
CA ALA A 30 12.03 -1.23 -13.40
C ALA A 30 11.30 -0.41 -14.49
N GLY A 31 10.04 -0.05 -14.26
CA GLY A 31 9.27 0.78 -15.19
C GLY A 31 9.77 2.22 -15.21
N SER A 32 9.69 2.86 -16.37
CA SER A 32 10.23 4.21 -16.55
C SER A 32 9.61 5.26 -15.62
N GLN A 33 8.34 5.12 -15.27
CA GLN A 33 7.67 6.02 -14.35
C GLN A 33 8.23 5.95 -12.93
N PHE A 34 8.78 4.80 -12.52
CA PHE A 34 9.39 4.62 -11.21
C PHE A 34 10.87 4.95 -11.18
N THR A 35 11.48 5.18 -12.35
CA THR A 35 12.87 5.58 -12.46
C THR A 35 13.03 7.06 -12.78
N SER A 36 11.92 7.80 -12.84
CA SER A 36 11.97 9.21 -13.16
C SER A 36 12.66 10.02 -12.05
N ILE A 37 13.28 11.12 -12.45
CA ILE A 37 13.93 12.03 -11.51
C ILE A 37 12.92 12.58 -10.50
N ARG A 38 11.72 12.94 -10.96
CA ARG A 38 10.66 13.48 -10.11
C ARG A 38 10.24 12.50 -9.01
N TYR A 39 10.11 11.22 -9.36
CA TYR A 39 9.77 10.20 -8.38
C TYR A 39 10.87 10.05 -7.33
N GLY A 40 12.13 9.97 -7.77
CA GLY A 40 13.27 9.88 -6.86
C GLY A 40 13.39 11.08 -5.93
N GLU A 41 13.23 12.28 -6.46
CA GLU A 41 13.25 13.50 -5.68
C GLU A 41 12.15 13.52 -4.62
N ARG A 42 10.94 13.10 -4.99
CA ARG A 42 9.83 13.09 -4.05
C ARG A 42 10.02 12.06 -2.94
N LEU A 43 10.56 10.89 -3.26
CA LEU A 43 10.89 9.90 -2.23
C LEU A 43 11.88 10.46 -1.23
N ALA A 44 12.93 11.13 -1.70
CA ALA A 44 13.93 11.74 -0.84
C ALA A 44 13.30 12.80 0.08
N GLU A 45 12.40 13.63 -0.45
CA GLU A 45 11.72 14.67 0.33
C GLU A 45 10.90 14.11 1.49
N ILE A 46 10.26 12.97 1.30
CA ILE A 46 9.41 12.37 2.33
C ILE A 46 10.15 11.35 3.20
N GLY A 47 11.45 11.17 2.99
CA GLY A 47 12.29 10.30 3.79
C GLY A 47 12.22 8.83 3.43
N ALA A 48 11.68 8.49 2.28
CA ALA A 48 11.58 7.11 1.81
C ALA A 48 12.76 6.75 0.91
N THR A 49 13.09 5.47 0.87
CA THR A 49 14.16 4.93 0.04
C THR A 49 13.57 4.13 -1.11
N PRO A 50 13.99 4.36 -2.36
CA PRO A 50 13.51 3.55 -3.47
C PRO A 50 14.21 2.20 -3.50
N SER A 51 13.47 1.18 -3.92
CA SER A 51 14.03 -0.14 -4.23
C SER A 51 13.44 -0.60 -5.55
N ILE A 52 14.29 -0.67 -6.56
CA ILE A 52 13.93 -1.23 -7.85
C ILE A 52 14.47 -2.65 -7.83
N GLY A 53 13.58 -3.64 -7.87
CA GLY A 53 14.00 -5.04 -7.85
C GLY A 53 14.99 -5.34 -8.97
N SER A 54 15.94 -6.21 -8.69
CA SER A 54 16.87 -6.67 -9.73
C SER A 54 16.12 -7.45 -10.81
N ILE A 55 16.66 -7.49 -12.01
CA ILE A 55 16.08 -8.26 -13.11
C ILE A 55 15.98 -9.73 -12.67
N GLY A 56 14.78 -10.28 -12.70
CA GLY A 56 14.51 -11.64 -12.29
C GLY A 56 14.17 -11.82 -10.81
N ASP A 57 14.27 -10.77 -10.01
CA ASP A 57 13.85 -10.82 -8.62
C ASP A 57 12.45 -10.23 -8.48
N SER A 58 11.44 -11.10 -8.44
CA SER A 58 10.03 -10.70 -8.33
C SER A 58 9.53 -10.63 -6.89
N PHE A 59 10.34 -10.99 -5.91
CA PHE A 59 9.90 -11.06 -4.51
C PHE A 59 9.56 -9.70 -3.94
N ASP A 60 10.28 -8.66 -4.32
CA ASP A 60 10.05 -7.30 -3.82
C ASP A 60 8.67 -6.76 -4.21
N ASN A 61 8.11 -7.23 -5.33
CA ASN A 61 6.80 -6.78 -5.81
C ASN A 61 5.68 -7.80 -5.56
N ALA A 62 5.99 -8.93 -4.93
CA ALA A 62 5.02 -10.01 -4.75
C ALA A 62 3.79 -9.58 -3.95
N LEU A 63 3.96 -8.72 -2.95
CA LEU A 63 2.83 -8.25 -2.16
C LEU A 63 1.88 -7.41 -3.01
N ALA A 64 2.41 -6.48 -3.80
CA ALA A 64 1.60 -5.65 -4.69
C ALA A 64 0.84 -6.51 -5.70
N GLU A 65 1.49 -7.51 -6.27
CA GLU A 65 0.85 -8.44 -7.19
C GLU A 65 -0.27 -9.23 -6.52
N THR A 66 -0.05 -9.65 -5.28
CA THR A 66 -1.04 -10.39 -4.49
C THR A 66 -2.28 -9.53 -4.23
N VAL A 67 -2.09 -8.29 -3.80
CA VAL A 67 -3.20 -7.35 -3.55
C VAL A 67 -3.97 -7.08 -4.82
N ASN A 68 -3.27 -6.88 -5.94
CA ASN A 68 -3.93 -6.69 -7.24
C ASN A 68 -4.72 -7.92 -7.66
N GLY A 69 -4.22 -9.12 -7.36
CA GLY A 69 -4.93 -10.35 -7.59
C GLY A 69 -6.23 -10.45 -6.80
N TYR A 70 -6.19 -10.09 -5.53
CA TYR A 70 -7.40 -10.05 -4.69
C TYR A 70 -8.40 -9.03 -5.21
N TYR A 71 -7.93 -7.85 -5.58
CA TYR A 71 -8.78 -6.79 -6.13
C TYR A 71 -9.54 -7.26 -7.37
N LYS A 72 -8.84 -7.87 -8.30
CA LYS A 72 -9.44 -8.39 -9.52
C LYS A 72 -10.41 -9.54 -9.24
N ALA A 73 -10.01 -10.51 -8.44
CA ALA A 73 -10.80 -11.69 -8.18
C ALA A 73 -12.02 -11.41 -7.31
N GLU A 74 -11.91 -10.50 -6.36
CA GLU A 74 -12.98 -10.22 -5.41
C GLU A 74 -13.94 -9.13 -5.90
N LEU A 75 -13.42 -8.04 -6.47
CA LEU A 75 -14.24 -6.91 -6.88
C LEU A 75 -14.51 -6.89 -8.39
N ILE A 76 -13.48 -6.85 -9.21
CA ILE A 76 -13.66 -6.61 -10.64
C ILE A 76 -14.47 -7.75 -11.29
N TYR A 77 -14.14 -8.99 -10.99
CA TYR A 77 -14.77 -10.17 -11.55
C TYR A 77 -15.51 -11.02 -10.52
N GLY A 78 -15.61 -10.56 -9.29
CA GLY A 78 -16.02 -11.42 -8.21
C GLY A 78 -17.25 -10.97 -7.43
N PRO A 79 -17.48 -11.64 -6.29
CA PRO A 79 -18.74 -11.50 -5.54
C PRO A 79 -18.92 -10.14 -4.86
N ALA A 80 -17.88 -9.38 -4.66
CA ALA A 80 -18.01 -8.05 -4.06
C ALA A 80 -18.63 -7.03 -5.01
N ARG A 81 -18.69 -7.35 -6.29
CA ARG A 81 -19.33 -6.50 -7.29
C ARG A 81 -20.83 -6.56 -7.17
N THR A 82 -21.45 -5.40 -6.94
CA THR A 82 -22.90 -5.33 -6.72
C THR A 82 -23.73 -5.02 -7.96
N GLY A 83 -23.09 -4.86 -9.12
CA GLY A 83 -23.81 -4.57 -10.36
C GLY A 83 -22.87 -4.18 -11.49
N PRO A 84 -23.44 -3.83 -12.64
CA PRO A 84 -22.63 -3.40 -13.76
C PRO A 84 -22.02 -2.01 -13.49
N TRP A 85 -20.81 -1.82 -13.99
CA TRP A 85 -20.16 -0.51 -13.93
C TRP A 85 -20.73 0.36 -15.03
N LYS A 86 -21.26 1.52 -14.67
CA LYS A 86 -21.82 2.48 -15.64
C LYS A 86 -20.88 3.63 -15.91
N THR A 87 -20.13 4.05 -14.89
CA THR A 87 -19.21 5.18 -14.98
C THR A 87 -17.90 4.87 -14.28
N VAL A 88 -16.89 5.69 -14.52
CA VAL A 88 -15.61 5.62 -13.81
C VAL A 88 -15.83 5.85 -12.32
N GLU A 89 -16.73 6.76 -11.96
CA GLU A 89 -17.05 7.07 -10.57
C GLU A 89 -17.62 5.86 -9.84
N ASP A 90 -18.42 5.03 -10.52
CA ASP A 90 -18.93 3.79 -9.93
C ASP A 90 -17.79 2.85 -9.54
N VAL A 91 -16.80 2.71 -10.41
CA VAL A 91 -15.62 1.89 -10.13
C VAL A 91 -14.80 2.47 -8.98
N GLU A 92 -14.63 3.79 -8.96
CA GLU A 92 -13.88 4.46 -7.90
C GLU A 92 -14.52 4.25 -6.53
N LEU A 93 -15.83 4.44 -6.43
CA LEU A 93 -16.55 4.22 -5.17
C LEU A 93 -16.48 2.77 -4.71
N ALA A 94 -16.67 1.84 -5.63
CA ALA A 94 -16.57 0.42 -5.32
C ALA A 94 -15.16 0.05 -4.87
N THR A 95 -14.14 0.62 -5.49
CA THR A 95 -12.74 0.39 -5.13
C THR A 95 -12.45 0.93 -3.74
N LEU A 96 -12.91 2.14 -3.41
CA LEU A 96 -12.73 2.71 -2.08
C LEU A 96 -13.40 1.83 -1.01
N SER A 97 -14.60 1.34 -1.27
CA SER A 97 -15.28 0.43 -0.35
C SER A 97 -14.55 -0.88 -0.19
N TRP A 98 -14.01 -1.44 -1.28
CA TRP A 98 -13.25 -2.67 -1.23
C TRP A 98 -11.94 -2.49 -0.45
N VAL A 99 -11.23 -1.39 -0.68
CA VAL A 99 -9.98 -1.10 0.04
C VAL A 99 -10.25 -0.96 1.53
N HIS A 100 -11.31 -0.25 1.91
CA HIS A 100 -11.68 -0.11 3.31
C HIS A 100 -11.98 -1.47 3.94
N TRP A 101 -12.78 -2.29 3.27
CA TRP A 101 -13.09 -3.63 3.74
C TRP A 101 -11.84 -4.51 3.82
N HIS A 102 -10.99 -4.47 2.80
CA HIS A 102 -9.74 -5.23 2.76
C HIS A 102 -8.85 -4.91 3.97
N ASN A 103 -8.74 -3.64 4.31
CA ASN A 103 -7.87 -3.19 5.37
C ASN A 103 -8.45 -3.38 6.78
N THR A 104 -9.78 -3.28 6.92
CA THR A 104 -10.42 -3.24 8.24
C THR A 104 -11.18 -4.50 8.61
N ARG A 105 -11.59 -5.31 7.65
CA ARG A 105 -12.46 -6.48 7.89
C ARG A 105 -12.00 -7.77 7.27
N ARG A 106 -11.34 -7.73 6.11
CA ARG A 106 -10.91 -8.95 5.44
C ARG A 106 -9.86 -9.67 6.27
N LEU A 107 -10.09 -10.97 6.51
CA LEU A 107 -9.13 -11.80 7.24
C LEU A 107 -8.04 -12.29 6.30
N HIS A 108 -6.80 -12.25 6.76
CA HIS A 108 -5.64 -12.64 5.97
C HIS A 108 -4.83 -13.72 6.68
N GLY A 109 -4.64 -14.86 6.03
CA GLY A 109 -3.89 -15.97 6.61
C GLY A 109 -2.47 -15.61 7.02
N PHE A 110 -1.81 -14.80 6.20
CA PHE A 110 -0.45 -14.34 6.50
C PHE A 110 -0.36 -13.44 7.74
N LEU A 111 -1.48 -12.88 8.17
CA LEU A 111 -1.55 -11.97 9.29
C LEU A 111 -2.24 -12.60 10.50
N ASN A 112 -2.17 -13.92 10.63
CA ASN A 112 -2.81 -14.68 11.71
C ASN A 112 -4.33 -14.54 11.70
N ASP A 113 -4.93 -14.50 10.52
CA ASP A 113 -6.38 -14.43 10.31
C ASP A 113 -7.02 -13.17 10.88
N VAL A 114 -6.31 -12.05 10.84
CA VAL A 114 -6.86 -10.73 11.21
C VAL A 114 -6.73 -9.75 10.05
N PRO A 115 -7.51 -8.67 10.06
CA PRO A 115 -7.36 -7.61 9.05
C PRO A 115 -6.05 -6.84 9.20
N PRO A 116 -5.55 -6.23 8.11
CA PRO A 116 -4.31 -5.46 8.14
C PRO A 116 -4.25 -4.38 9.23
N THR A 117 -5.33 -3.64 9.46
CA THR A 117 -5.33 -2.59 10.49
C THR A 117 -5.20 -3.14 11.89
N GLU A 118 -5.80 -4.29 12.18
CA GLU A 118 -5.64 -4.96 13.47
C GLU A 118 -4.22 -5.49 13.65
N PHE A 119 -3.68 -6.10 12.61
CA PHE A 119 -2.31 -6.61 12.65
C PHE A 119 -1.33 -5.47 12.90
N GLU A 120 -1.49 -4.35 12.20
CA GLU A 120 -0.63 -3.17 12.35
C GLU A 120 -0.72 -2.61 13.77
N ALA A 121 -1.93 -2.49 14.31
CA ALA A 121 -2.13 -1.98 15.66
C ALA A 121 -1.45 -2.87 16.70
N THR A 122 -1.55 -4.19 16.56
CA THR A 122 -0.89 -5.15 17.44
C THR A 122 0.62 -5.06 17.32
N PHE A 123 1.13 -4.93 16.11
CA PHE A 123 2.56 -4.80 15.85
C PHE A 123 3.15 -3.59 16.58
N TYR A 124 2.51 -2.43 16.44
CA TYR A 124 3.01 -1.22 17.09
C TYR A 124 2.81 -1.24 18.60
N ALA A 125 1.75 -1.87 19.11
CA ALA A 125 1.55 -2.04 20.54
C ALA A 125 2.67 -2.91 21.14
N THR A 126 3.03 -4.00 20.48
CA THR A 126 4.12 -4.87 20.91
C THR A 126 5.45 -4.13 20.89
N LYS A 127 5.72 -3.36 19.84
CA LYS A 127 6.95 -2.56 19.74
C LYS A 127 7.05 -1.53 20.85
N ARG A 128 5.95 -0.86 21.18
CA ARG A 128 5.93 0.11 22.29
C ARG A 128 6.22 -0.55 23.62
N THR A 129 5.72 -1.76 23.84
CA THR A 129 5.97 -2.52 25.06
C THR A 129 7.44 -2.92 25.18
N ASP A 130 8.09 -3.23 24.08
CA ASP A 130 9.49 -3.64 24.04
C ASP A 130 10.46 -2.47 24.15
N GLN A 131 10.00 -1.24 23.98
CA GLN A 131 10.86 -0.06 24.07
C GLN A 131 11.06 0.36 25.54
N PRO A 132 12.28 0.74 25.92
CA PRO A 132 12.53 1.26 27.26
C PRO A 132 11.74 2.52 27.55
N LEU A 133 11.18 2.61 28.76
CA LEU A 133 10.39 3.77 29.19
C LEU A 133 11.21 5.04 29.46
N VAL A 134 12.53 4.92 29.43
CA VAL A 134 13.43 6.05 29.70
C VAL A 134 13.27 7.20 28.70
N GLU A 135 12.63 6.98 27.60
CA GLU A 135 12.42 7.99 26.57
C GLU A 135 11.26 8.93 26.88
N ILE A 136 10.51 8.62 27.91
CA ILE A 136 9.40 9.46 28.35
C ILE A 136 9.94 10.45 29.38
N GLN A 137 10.43 11.55 28.89
CA GLN A 137 10.92 12.61 29.74
C GLN A 137 10.36 13.96 29.35
#